data_197f6c298f074982714664c95048a752
#
_entry.id   197f6c298f074982714664c95048a752
#
_cell.length_a   1.000
_cell.length_b   1.000
_cell.length_c   1.000
_cell.angle_alpha   90.00
_cell.angle_beta   90.00
_cell.angle_gamma   90.00
#
_symmetry.space_group_name_H-M   'P 1'
#
loop_
_entity.id
_entity.type
_entity.pdbx_description
1 polymer ?
#
loop_
_entity_poly.entity_id
_entity_poly.type
_entity_poly.pdbx_seq_one_letter_code
_entity_poly.pdbx_strand_id
1 'polypeptide(L)' 'MQKIDLVHKKIGENVKKIRKEKGLSQLDLAHLIGHKSVSIISLAEIYHKKQHFNINHLVKISEVLNIDICELFEGIDEII' A
#
# COMPACT_ATOMS: atom_id res chain seq x y z
N MET A 1 -7.60 -18.79 3.18
CA MET A 1 -7.30 -17.55 2.43
C MET A 1 -7.05 -17.85 0.99
N GLN A 2 -7.68 -17.11 0.10
CA GLN A 2 -7.42 -17.25 -1.34
C GLN A 2 -6.14 -16.50 -1.72
N LYS A 3 -5.58 -16.82 -2.89
CA LYS A 3 -4.39 -16.14 -3.39
C LYS A 3 -4.54 -14.63 -3.44
N ILE A 4 -5.70 -14.14 -3.88
CA ILE A 4 -5.93 -12.69 -3.98
C ILE A 4 -5.81 -12.01 -2.62
N ASP A 5 -6.27 -12.68 -1.56
CA ASP A 5 -6.13 -12.13 -0.20
C ASP A 5 -4.65 -11.98 0.17
N LEU A 6 -3.86 -12.99 -0.14
CA LEU A 6 -2.41 -12.96 0.13
C LEU A 6 -1.71 -11.88 -0.68
N VAL A 7 -2.13 -11.68 -1.92
CA VAL A 7 -1.58 -10.63 -2.79
C VAL A 7 -1.86 -9.24 -2.20
N HIS A 8 -3.11 -8.97 -1.84
CA HIS A 8 -3.47 -7.67 -1.25
C HIS A 8 -2.74 -7.43 0.07
N LYS A 9 -2.61 -8.48 0.88
CA LYS A 9 -1.89 -8.39 2.14
C LYS A 9 -0.43 -8.03 1.91
N LYS A 10 0.20 -8.69 0.94
CA LYS A 10 1.59 -8.43 0.60
C LYS A 10 1.80 -7.01 0.09
N ILE A 11 0.91 -6.53 -0.76
CA ILE A 11 0.96 -5.15 -1.25
C ILE A 11 0.87 -4.17 -0.08
N GLY A 12 -0.06 -4.40 0.85
CA GLY A 12 -0.19 -3.56 2.05
C GLY A 12 1.09 -3.52 2.88
N GLU A 13 1.72 -4.69 3.07
CA GLU A 13 2.99 -4.78 3.79
C GLU A 13 4.09 -4.01 3.07
N ASN A 14 4.16 -4.11 1.75
CA ASN A 14 5.16 -3.39 0.95
C ASN A 14 4.97 -1.88 1.06
N VAL A 15 3.73 -1.39 0.99
CA VAL A 15 3.44 0.03 1.17
C VAL A 15 3.92 0.50 2.55
N LYS A 16 3.59 -0.25 3.59
CA LYS A 16 3.98 0.09 4.97
C LYS A 16 5.50 0.16 5.10
N LYS A 17 6.19 -0.83 4.57
CA LYS A 17 7.66 -0.91 4.64
C LYS A 17 8.30 0.31 3.97
N ILE A 18 7.90 0.59 2.72
CA ILE A 18 8.49 1.69 1.97
C ILE A 18 8.13 3.04 2.57
N ARG A 19 6.87 3.19 3.02
CA ARG A 19 6.43 4.41 3.70
C ARG A 19 7.34 4.72 4.90
N LYS A 20 7.59 3.70 5.73
CA LYS A 20 8.44 3.86 6.91
C LYS A 20 9.88 4.18 6.54
N GLU A 21 10.40 3.55 5.49
CA GLU A 21 11.75 3.85 4.99
C GLU A 21 11.88 5.30 4.55
N LYS A 22 10.78 5.88 4.04
CA LYS A 22 10.74 7.30 3.65
C LYS A 22 10.46 8.25 4.81
N GLY A 23 10.26 7.72 6.02
CA GLY A 23 10.00 8.54 7.20
C GLY A 23 8.61 9.15 7.27
N LEU A 24 7.64 8.56 6.57
CA LEU A 24 6.28 9.11 6.52
C LEU A 24 5.35 8.36 7.46
N SER A 25 4.48 9.13 8.14
CA SER A 25 3.37 8.55 8.90
C SER A 25 2.27 8.10 7.94
N GLN A 26 1.33 7.32 8.45
CA GLN A 26 0.15 6.94 7.67
C GLN A 26 -0.65 8.17 7.25
N LEU A 27 -0.78 9.14 8.15
CA LEU A 27 -1.50 10.38 7.85
C LEU A 27 -0.79 11.20 6.78
N ASP A 28 0.53 11.29 6.85
CA ASP A 28 1.33 11.97 5.83
C ASP A 28 1.06 11.38 4.45
N LEU A 29 1.10 10.05 4.34
CA LEU A 29 0.87 9.38 3.06
C LEU A 29 -0.56 9.61 2.58
N ALA A 30 -1.54 9.53 3.49
CA ALA A 30 -2.94 9.78 3.14
C ALA A 30 -3.10 11.18 2.52
N HIS A 31 -2.54 12.19 3.16
CA HIS A 31 -2.61 13.56 2.66
C HIS A 31 -1.91 13.71 1.31
N LEU A 32 -0.74 13.10 1.14
CA LEU A 32 0.03 13.20 -0.10
C LEU A 32 -0.72 12.61 -1.29
N ILE A 33 -1.53 11.58 -1.08
CA ILE A 33 -2.34 11.01 -2.16
C ILE A 33 -3.74 11.63 -2.26
N GLY A 34 -4.00 12.70 -1.51
CA GLY A 34 -5.21 13.50 -1.64
C GLY A 34 -6.37 13.04 -0.77
N HIS A 35 -6.14 12.25 0.27
CA HIS A 35 -7.17 11.80 1.20
C HIS A 35 -7.13 12.61 2.49
N LYS A 36 -8.31 12.83 3.08
CA LYS A 36 -8.44 13.55 4.34
C LYS A 36 -8.34 12.61 5.53
N SER A 37 -8.63 11.33 5.35
CA SER A 37 -8.66 10.35 6.42
C SER A 37 -7.48 9.40 6.32
N VAL A 38 -6.88 9.07 7.47
CA VAL A 38 -5.80 8.10 7.57
C VAL A 38 -6.28 6.66 7.30
N SER A 39 -7.58 6.41 7.43
CA SER A 39 -8.12 5.05 7.36
C SER A 39 -7.84 4.35 6.04
N ILE A 40 -7.79 5.09 4.92
CA ILE A 40 -7.46 4.50 3.62
C ILE A 40 -6.08 3.82 3.65
N ILE A 41 -5.15 4.37 4.40
CA ILE A 41 -3.81 3.79 4.52
C ILE A 41 -3.79 2.72 5.62
N SER A 42 -4.27 3.05 6.81
CA SER A 42 -4.13 2.17 7.97
C SER A 42 -4.84 0.83 7.79
N LEU A 43 -6.02 0.83 7.18
CA LEU A 43 -6.79 -0.40 6.97
C LEU A 43 -6.26 -1.22 5.81
N ALA A 44 -5.84 -0.56 4.73
CA ALA A 44 -5.32 -1.27 3.56
C ALA A 44 -3.94 -1.88 3.82
N GLU A 45 -3.10 -1.23 4.64
CA GLU A 45 -1.77 -1.77 4.97
C GLU A 45 -1.85 -3.13 5.67
N ILE A 46 -2.92 -3.38 6.42
CA ILE A 46 -3.10 -4.65 7.15
C ILE A 46 -4.22 -5.51 6.58
N TYR A 47 -4.80 -5.11 5.47
CA TYR A 47 -5.90 -5.83 4.83
C TYR A 47 -7.09 -6.05 5.78
N HIS A 48 -7.38 -5.07 6.61
CA HIS A 48 -8.46 -5.18 7.60
C HIS A 48 -9.81 -5.30 6.93
N LYS A 49 -10.55 -6.36 7.22
CA LYS A 49 -11.87 -6.66 6.61
C LYS A 49 -11.81 -6.58 5.08
N LYS A 50 -10.72 -7.08 4.51
CA LYS A 50 -10.48 -7.12 3.06
C LYS A 50 -10.33 -5.75 2.40
N GLN A 51 -10.09 -4.70 3.17
CA GLN A 51 -9.79 -3.40 2.60
C GLN A 51 -8.38 -3.40 2.03
N HIS A 52 -8.23 -2.87 0.84
CA HIS A 52 -6.97 -2.94 0.10
C HIS A 52 -6.80 -1.71 -0.79
N PHE A 53 -5.57 -1.51 -1.27
CA PHE A 53 -5.29 -0.45 -2.22
C PHE A 53 -5.77 -0.84 -3.60
N ASN A 54 -6.50 0.05 -4.28
CA ASN A 54 -6.83 -0.15 -5.68
C ASN A 54 -5.67 0.37 -6.56
N ILE A 55 -5.77 0.15 -7.87
CA ILE A 55 -4.71 0.56 -8.79
C ILE A 55 -4.47 2.07 -8.76
N ASN A 56 -5.53 2.86 -8.66
CA ASN A 56 -5.41 4.32 -8.58
C ASN A 56 -4.61 4.74 -7.34
N HIS A 57 -4.88 4.11 -6.20
CA HIS A 57 -4.10 4.34 -4.99
C HIS A 57 -2.63 4.01 -5.20
N LEU A 58 -2.34 2.86 -5.82
CA LEU A 58 -0.96 2.40 -6.01
C LEU A 58 -0.19 3.32 -6.95
N VAL A 59 -0.83 3.82 -8.00
CA VAL A 59 -0.21 4.79 -8.90
C VAL A 59 0.17 6.05 -8.13
N LYS A 60 -0.76 6.61 -7.36
CA LYS A 60 -0.51 7.82 -6.57
C LYS A 60 0.58 7.61 -5.51
N ILE A 61 0.54 6.46 -4.83
CA ILE A 61 1.54 6.12 -3.82
C ILE A 61 2.93 6.05 -4.45
N SER A 62 3.06 5.38 -5.59
CA SER A 62 4.35 5.27 -6.27
C SER A 62 4.88 6.64 -6.67
N GLU A 63 4.01 7.53 -7.13
CA GLU A 63 4.39 8.89 -7.51
C GLU A 63 4.89 9.70 -6.31
N VAL A 64 4.12 9.73 -5.22
CA VAL A 64 4.48 10.55 -4.06
C VAL A 64 5.68 9.99 -3.30
N LEU A 65 5.90 8.69 -3.34
CA LEU A 65 7.08 8.06 -2.74
C LEU A 65 8.28 8.07 -3.67
N ASN A 66 8.09 8.49 -4.90
CA ASN A 66 9.14 8.54 -5.94
C ASN A 66 9.82 7.18 -6.11
N ILE A 67 9.02 6.15 -6.31
CA ILE A 67 9.49 4.79 -6.52
C ILE A 67 8.86 4.21 -7.79
N ASP A 68 9.45 3.13 -8.30
CA ASP A 68 8.83 2.33 -9.35
C ASP A 68 7.64 1.60 -8.73
N ILE A 69 6.49 1.62 -9.41
CA ILE A 69 5.29 0.93 -8.91
C ILE A 69 5.53 -0.56 -8.69
N CYS A 70 6.46 -1.16 -9.43
CA CYS A 70 6.81 -2.57 -9.26
C CYS A 70 7.32 -2.88 -7.85
N GLU A 71 7.89 -1.91 -7.17
CA GLU A 71 8.37 -2.11 -5.79
C GLU A 71 7.21 -2.41 -4.84
N LEU A 72 6.00 -1.94 -5.16
CA LEU A 72 4.81 -2.22 -4.35
C LEU A 72 4.33 -3.66 -4.53
N PHE A 73 4.79 -4.34 -5.57
CA PHE A 73 4.42 -5.73 -5.87
C PHE A 73 5.52 -6.72 -5.54
N GLU A 74 6.58 -6.30 -4.86
CA GLU A 74 7.70 -7.18 -4.55
C GLU A 74 7.25 -8.40 -3.75
N GLY A 75 7.70 -9.58 -4.18
CA GLY A 75 7.37 -10.84 -3.54
C GLY A 75 6.05 -11.45 -3.98
N ILE A 76 5.27 -10.77 -4.83
CA ILE A 76 3.98 -11.28 -5.30
C ILE A 76 4.16 -12.57 -6.11
N ASP A 77 5.22 -12.65 -6.91
CA ASP A 77 5.52 -13.83 -7.71
C ASP A 77 5.70 -15.10 -6.87
N GLU A 78 6.13 -14.96 -5.63
CA GLU A 78 6.27 -16.09 -4.70
C GLU A 78 4.91 -16.61 -4.23
N ILE A 79 3.87 -15.77 -4.28
CA ILE A 79 2.50 -16.12 -3.89
C ILE A 79 1.77 -16.78 -5.06
N ILE A 80 1.99 -16.28 -6.24
CA ILE A 80 1.35 -16.77 -7.47
C ILE A 80 2.08 -17.98 -8.03
#